data_ff1769535c783c6f0dd577f4335b9486
#
_entry.id   ff1769535c783c6f0dd577f4335b9486
#
_cell.length_a   1.000
_cell.length_b   1.000
_cell.length_c   1.000
_cell.angle_alpha   90.00
_cell.angle_beta   90.00
_cell.angle_gamma   90.00
#
_symmetry.space_group_name_H-M   'P 1'
#
loop_
_entity.id
_entity.type
_entity.pdbx_description
1 polymer ?
#
loop_
_entity_poly.entity_id
_entity_poly.type
_entity_poly.pdbx_seq_one_letter_code
_entity_poly.pdbx_strand_id
1 'polypeptide(L)'
;AGGRTYRLGVTLAELEERSRTASAYSAVHQTRPQTIGYSLVDSPVGLCAWILEKIWTWSDHDGDLYSVLSRDQVLDDVTLYWLTGTGASSVRLYWESIEQVSRWFTDSIEDTIAVPTGCTVFPCEVPRPSRRLAERRFTNIVYWGEPERGGHFGAWEQPDRFVTEVRAAATAMQPGSTQVSG
;
A
#
# COMPACT_ATOMS: atom_id res chain seq x y z
N ALA A 1 -9.08 5.48 -26.54
CA ALA A 1 -9.41 4.69 -25.34
C ALA A 1 -8.48 3.48 -25.33
N GLY A 2 -7.29 3.61 -24.76
CA GLY A 2 -6.35 2.51 -24.55
C GLY A 2 -6.63 1.89 -23.20
N GLY A 3 -7.29 0.72 -23.18
CA GLY A 3 -7.50 -0.02 -21.94
C GLY A 3 -6.16 -0.43 -21.31
N ARG A 4 -5.93 -0.10 -20.06
CA ARG A 4 -4.80 -0.61 -19.29
C ARG A 4 -4.96 -2.12 -19.12
N THR A 5 -3.96 -2.88 -19.56
CA THR A 5 -3.93 -4.33 -19.31
C THR A 5 -3.18 -4.53 -17.99
N TYR A 6 -3.90 -4.81 -16.92
CA TYR A 6 -3.30 -5.16 -15.62
C TYR A 6 -2.76 -6.58 -15.69
N ARG A 7 -1.45 -6.75 -15.51
CA ARG A 7 -0.82 -8.07 -15.46
C ARG A 7 -1.02 -8.70 -14.08
N LEU A 8 -1.45 -9.95 -14.07
CA LEU A 8 -1.52 -10.79 -12.87
C LEU A 8 -0.09 -11.16 -12.44
N GLY A 9 0.41 -10.49 -11.41
CA GLY A 9 1.73 -10.75 -10.82
C GLY A 9 2.84 -9.81 -11.30
N VAL A 10 3.80 -9.54 -10.42
CA VAL A 10 4.99 -8.73 -10.72
C VAL A 10 6.11 -9.66 -11.14
N THR A 11 6.78 -9.38 -12.25
CA THR A 11 7.96 -10.12 -12.70
C THR A 11 9.20 -9.68 -11.91
N LEU A 12 10.24 -10.52 -11.89
CA LEU A 12 11.53 -10.15 -11.27
C LEU A 12 12.10 -8.87 -11.89
N ALA A 13 11.99 -8.69 -13.20
CA ALA A 13 12.46 -7.50 -13.90
C ALA A 13 11.69 -6.23 -13.44
N GLU A 14 10.38 -6.33 -13.22
CA GLU A 14 9.58 -5.22 -12.70
C GLU A 14 9.93 -4.90 -11.23
N LEU A 15 10.25 -5.91 -10.42
CA LEU A 15 10.73 -5.72 -9.05
C LEU A 15 12.10 -5.04 -9.03
N GLU A 16 13.02 -5.47 -9.88
CA GLU A 16 14.35 -4.87 -10.02
C GLU A 16 14.27 -3.42 -10.50
N GLU A 17 13.44 -3.13 -11.50
CA GLU A 17 13.20 -1.77 -11.98
C GLU A 17 12.60 -0.87 -10.90
N ARG A 18 11.60 -1.34 -10.18
CA ARG A 18 11.01 -0.61 -9.05
C ARG A 18 12.00 -0.40 -7.90
N SER A 19 12.81 -1.41 -7.59
CA SER A 19 13.87 -1.28 -6.60
C SER A 19 14.84 -0.18 -6.98
N ARG A 20 15.18 -0.06 -8.25
CA ARG A 20 16.10 0.94 -8.78
C ARG A 20 15.50 2.34 -8.85
N THR A 21 14.22 2.47 -9.20
CA THR A 21 13.60 3.77 -9.54
C THR A 21 12.68 4.33 -8.46
N ALA A 22 12.08 3.49 -7.62
CA ALA A 22 11.02 3.90 -6.69
C ALA A 22 11.29 3.58 -5.21
N SER A 23 12.42 2.94 -4.86
CA SER A 23 12.72 2.54 -3.48
C SER A 23 13.74 3.41 -2.75
N ALA A 24 14.25 4.46 -3.38
CA ALA A 24 15.28 5.33 -2.78
C ALA A 24 14.84 5.91 -1.42
N TYR A 25 13.57 6.32 -1.29
CA TYR A 25 13.02 6.80 -0.03
C TYR A 25 13.14 5.73 1.08
N SER A 26 12.80 4.48 0.76
CA SER A 26 12.85 3.36 1.69
C SER A 26 14.29 3.08 2.13
N ALA A 27 15.25 3.13 1.20
CA ALA A 27 16.68 2.97 1.52
C ALA A 27 17.17 4.07 2.49
N VAL A 28 16.75 5.31 2.31
CA VAL A 28 17.05 6.42 3.24
C VAL A 28 16.43 6.17 4.60
N HIS A 29 15.15 5.80 4.65
CA HIS A 29 14.43 5.53 5.89
C HIS A 29 15.02 4.34 6.66
N GLN A 30 15.46 3.29 5.95
CA GLN A 30 16.06 2.10 6.56
C GLN A 30 17.49 2.33 7.11
N THR A 31 18.23 3.25 6.53
CA THR A 31 19.67 3.38 6.81
C THR A 31 20.04 4.66 7.52
N ARG A 32 19.40 5.77 7.20
CA ARG A 32 19.71 7.12 7.71
C ARG A 32 18.44 7.97 7.92
N PRO A 33 17.42 7.48 8.69
CA PRO A 33 16.17 8.21 8.89
C PRO A 33 16.37 9.58 9.51
N GLN A 34 17.33 9.73 10.41
CA GLN A 34 17.60 11.00 11.07
C GLN A 34 18.06 12.08 10.08
N THR A 35 18.79 11.71 9.03
CA THR A 35 19.29 12.67 8.04
C THR A 35 18.16 13.38 7.32
N ILE A 36 17.17 12.64 6.82
CA ILE A 36 15.99 13.23 6.17
C ILE A 36 15.03 13.83 7.20
N GLY A 37 14.99 13.27 8.41
CA GLY A 37 14.12 13.73 9.50
C GLY A 37 14.27 15.21 9.81
N TYR A 38 15.47 15.76 9.77
CA TYR A 38 15.70 17.21 9.97
C TYR A 38 14.98 18.05 8.92
N SER A 39 15.04 17.67 7.64
CA SER A 39 14.35 18.39 6.56
C SER A 39 12.83 18.30 6.71
N LEU A 40 12.32 17.15 7.15
CA LEU A 40 10.88 16.90 7.27
C LEU A 40 10.23 17.67 8.44
N VAL A 41 11.00 18.14 9.42
CA VAL A 41 10.49 18.97 10.53
C VAL A 41 10.84 20.44 10.42
N ASP A 42 11.75 20.80 9.51
CA ASP A 42 12.21 22.17 9.31
C ASP A 42 11.55 22.88 8.11
N SER A 43 11.12 22.10 7.11
CA SER A 43 10.56 22.64 5.87
C SER A 43 9.18 22.04 5.55
N PRO A 44 8.10 22.82 5.63
CA PRO A 44 6.77 22.33 5.21
C PRO A 44 6.73 21.99 3.72
N VAL A 45 7.49 22.68 2.88
CA VAL A 45 7.60 22.37 1.45
C VAL A 45 8.39 21.08 1.24
N GLY A 46 9.46 20.86 2.00
CA GLY A 46 10.22 19.61 1.96
C GLY A 46 9.38 18.41 2.38
N LEU A 47 8.63 18.53 3.46
CA LEU A 47 7.68 17.51 3.92
C LEU A 47 6.60 17.24 2.87
N CYS A 48 6.00 18.30 2.33
CA CYS A 48 4.98 18.19 1.28
C CYS A 48 5.52 17.45 0.05
N ALA A 49 6.68 17.82 -0.44
CA ALA A 49 7.29 17.17 -1.61
C ALA A 49 7.59 15.68 -1.35
N TRP A 50 8.07 15.35 -0.15
CA TRP A 50 8.39 13.97 0.24
C TRP A 50 7.16 13.06 0.30
N ILE A 51 6.04 13.57 0.80
CA ILE A 51 4.77 12.82 0.89
C ILE A 51 4.04 12.80 -0.45
N LEU A 52 3.88 13.98 -1.09
CA LEU A 52 3.11 14.13 -2.33
C LEU A 52 3.67 13.27 -3.47
N GLU A 53 4.99 13.13 -3.57
CA GLU A 53 5.62 12.28 -4.58
C GLU A 53 5.15 10.83 -4.47
N LYS A 54 4.92 10.31 -3.24
CA LYS A 54 4.40 8.95 -3.02
C LYS A 54 2.89 8.88 -3.29
N ILE A 55 2.13 9.87 -2.84
CA ILE A 55 0.70 9.94 -3.17
C ILE A 55 0.51 9.95 -4.68
N TRP A 56 1.29 10.75 -5.41
CA TRP A 56 1.26 10.78 -6.87
C TRP A 56 1.63 9.43 -7.48
N THR A 57 2.75 8.85 -7.09
CA THR A 57 3.30 7.67 -7.76
C THR A 57 2.47 6.40 -7.52
N TRP A 58 1.78 6.32 -6.37
CA TRP A 58 1.10 5.11 -5.92
C TRP A 58 -0.41 5.16 -6.03
N SER A 59 -1.00 6.27 -6.45
CA SER A 59 -2.44 6.38 -6.73
C SER A 59 -2.78 5.97 -8.17
N ASP A 60 -4.01 5.47 -8.36
CA ASP A 60 -4.54 5.09 -9.67
C ASP A 60 -5.15 6.31 -10.40
N HIS A 61 -4.30 7.08 -11.06
CA HIS A 61 -4.72 8.23 -11.86
C HIS A 61 -4.08 8.20 -13.26
N ASP A 62 -4.67 8.91 -14.22
CA ASP A 62 -4.20 8.99 -15.62
C ASP A 62 -3.37 10.27 -15.90
N GLY A 63 -2.46 10.60 -14.97
CA GLY A 63 -1.62 11.80 -15.06
C GLY A 63 -2.24 13.05 -14.41
N ASP A 64 -3.43 12.92 -13.80
CA ASP A 64 -4.06 13.96 -12.99
C ASP A 64 -4.47 13.39 -11.63
N LEU A 65 -3.64 13.60 -10.60
CA LEU A 65 -3.93 13.16 -9.23
C LEU A 65 -5.26 13.72 -8.72
N TYR A 66 -5.59 14.93 -9.10
CA TYR A 66 -6.80 15.61 -8.61
C TYR A 66 -8.10 15.07 -9.24
N SER A 67 -8.00 14.15 -10.18
CA SER A 67 -9.15 13.37 -10.65
C SER A 67 -9.60 12.29 -9.66
N VAL A 68 -8.75 11.89 -8.73
CA VAL A 68 -9.03 10.83 -7.72
C VAL A 68 -8.93 11.31 -6.28
N LEU A 69 -8.10 12.31 -5.99
CA LEU A 69 -7.94 12.93 -4.67
C LEU A 69 -8.00 14.44 -4.80
N SER A 70 -8.79 15.12 -3.99
CA SER A 70 -8.82 16.58 -4.02
C SER A 70 -7.50 17.16 -3.46
N ARG A 71 -7.18 18.40 -3.87
CA ARG A 71 -6.02 19.11 -3.35
C ARG A 71 -6.09 19.27 -1.83
N ASP A 72 -7.27 19.57 -1.31
CA ASP A 72 -7.46 19.79 0.13
C ASP A 72 -7.22 18.49 0.91
N GLN A 73 -7.70 17.34 0.44
CA GLN A 73 -7.40 16.05 1.05
C GLN A 73 -5.89 15.78 1.15
N VAL A 74 -5.15 16.05 0.08
CA VAL A 74 -3.69 15.85 0.08
C VAL A 74 -3.00 16.83 1.03
N LEU A 75 -3.44 18.08 1.07
CA LEU A 75 -2.88 19.09 1.98
C LEU A 75 -3.24 18.82 3.44
N ASP A 76 -4.42 18.29 3.72
CA ASP A 76 -4.84 17.89 5.07
C ASP A 76 -3.91 16.81 5.63
N ASP A 77 -3.59 15.78 4.81
CA ASP A 77 -2.65 14.72 5.21
C ASP A 77 -1.25 15.29 5.53
N VAL A 78 -0.68 16.09 4.63
CA VAL A 78 0.62 16.74 4.86
C VAL A 78 0.60 17.64 6.09
N THR A 79 -0.49 18.40 6.27
CA THR A 79 -0.66 19.34 7.39
C THR A 79 -0.73 18.58 8.72
N LEU A 80 -1.34 17.41 8.75
CA LEU A 80 -1.37 16.57 9.95
C LEU A 80 0.05 16.23 10.41
N TYR A 81 0.91 15.76 9.50
CA TYR A 81 2.33 15.49 9.83
C TYR A 81 3.06 16.74 10.29
N TRP A 82 2.81 17.87 9.64
CA TRP A 82 3.46 19.15 9.98
C TRP A 82 3.06 19.66 11.36
N LEU A 83 1.77 19.74 11.65
CA LEU A 83 1.25 20.27 12.91
C LEU A 83 1.60 19.40 14.12
N THR A 84 1.65 18.09 13.91
CA THR A 84 2.01 17.13 14.98
C THR A 84 3.52 16.96 15.14
N GLY A 85 4.33 17.53 14.26
CA GLY A 85 5.80 17.37 14.28
C GLY A 85 6.27 15.94 14.02
N THR A 86 5.45 15.10 13.39
CA THR A 86 5.72 13.66 13.23
C THR A 86 6.53 13.30 11.99
N GLY A 87 6.92 14.26 11.16
CA GLY A 87 7.71 14.00 9.96
C GLY A 87 8.98 13.18 10.22
N ALA A 88 9.77 13.54 11.24
CA ALA A 88 10.98 12.82 11.58
C ALA A 88 10.73 11.44 12.22
N SER A 89 9.70 11.30 13.06
CA SER A 89 9.41 10.04 13.73
C SER A 89 8.79 9.02 12.77
N SER A 90 7.99 9.45 11.80
CA SER A 90 7.36 8.56 10.82
C SER A 90 8.36 7.78 9.97
N VAL A 91 9.46 8.41 9.59
CA VAL A 91 10.49 7.75 8.76
C VAL A 91 11.31 6.71 9.54
N ARG A 92 11.34 6.80 10.87
CA ARG A 92 12.04 5.83 11.73
C ARG A 92 11.38 4.45 11.77
N LEU A 93 10.09 4.38 11.42
CA LEU A 93 9.37 3.11 11.37
C LEU A 93 10.09 2.09 10.48
N TYR A 94 10.67 2.53 9.38
CA TYR A 94 11.44 1.68 8.47
C TYR A 94 12.72 1.16 9.13
N TRP A 95 13.48 2.03 9.78
CA TRP A 95 14.69 1.64 10.53
C TRP A 95 14.39 0.56 11.57
N GLU A 96 13.27 0.66 12.26
CA GLU A 96 12.92 -0.22 13.38
C GLU A 96 12.27 -1.53 12.94
N SER A 97 11.62 -1.59 11.77
CA SER A 97 10.77 -2.73 11.40
C SER A 97 11.09 -3.38 10.06
N ILE A 98 11.85 -2.74 9.17
CA ILE A 98 12.00 -3.23 7.79
C ILE A 98 12.67 -4.59 7.69
N GLU A 99 13.60 -4.91 8.59
CA GLU A 99 14.25 -6.22 8.59
C GLU A 99 13.22 -7.34 8.84
N GLN A 100 12.32 -7.14 9.81
CA GLN A 100 11.24 -8.08 10.08
C GLN A 100 10.26 -8.17 8.91
N VAL A 101 9.88 -7.03 8.32
CA VAL A 101 8.99 -6.99 7.15
C VAL A 101 9.64 -7.68 5.95
N SER A 102 10.95 -7.48 5.72
CA SER A 102 11.66 -8.11 4.60
C SER A 102 11.67 -9.63 4.71
N ARG A 103 11.79 -10.18 5.92
CA ARG A 103 11.71 -11.63 6.15
C ARG A 103 10.39 -12.24 5.70
N TRP A 104 9.29 -11.49 5.76
CA TRP A 104 8.00 -11.97 5.27
C TRP A 104 7.97 -12.26 3.76
N PHE A 105 8.89 -11.67 3.01
CA PHE A 105 8.98 -11.84 1.56
C PHE A 105 10.12 -12.74 1.10
N THR A 106 11.16 -12.91 1.91
CA THR A 106 12.41 -13.59 1.50
C THR A 106 12.58 -14.95 2.13
N ASP A 107 12.15 -15.15 3.37
CA ASP A 107 12.44 -16.37 4.13
C ASP A 107 11.33 -17.42 4.02
N SER A 108 11.65 -18.64 4.45
CA SER A 108 10.64 -19.66 4.71
C SER A 108 9.68 -19.08 5.76
N ILE A 109 8.41 -18.97 5.38
CA ILE A 109 7.37 -18.44 6.27
C ILE A 109 7.17 -19.46 7.39
N GLU A 110 7.73 -19.19 8.57
CA GLU A 110 7.54 -19.99 9.76
C GLU A 110 6.21 -19.67 10.45
N ASP A 111 5.75 -18.41 10.30
CA ASP A 111 4.50 -17.92 10.86
C ASP A 111 3.35 -18.02 9.87
N THR A 112 2.37 -18.83 10.15
CA THR A 112 1.12 -18.88 9.40
C THR A 112 -0.04 -18.22 10.16
N ILE A 113 -0.93 -17.58 9.43
CA ILE A 113 -2.15 -16.95 9.93
C ILE A 113 -3.32 -17.81 9.50
N ALA A 114 -3.96 -18.50 10.47
CA ALA A 114 -5.03 -19.45 10.22
C ALA A 114 -6.44 -18.86 10.47
N VAL A 115 -6.55 -17.67 11.02
CA VAL A 115 -7.85 -17.00 11.17
C VAL A 115 -8.48 -16.72 9.81
N PRO A 116 -9.81 -16.72 9.69
CA PRO A 116 -10.48 -16.33 8.45
C PRO A 116 -9.97 -14.96 8.00
N THR A 117 -9.46 -14.88 6.77
CA THR A 117 -8.80 -13.69 6.24
C THR A 117 -9.47 -13.27 4.94
N GLY A 118 -9.81 -11.98 4.83
CA GLY A 118 -10.21 -11.35 3.58
C GLY A 118 -9.08 -10.50 3.03
N CYS A 119 -8.84 -10.60 1.74
CA CYS A 119 -7.86 -9.82 1.02
C CYS A 119 -8.54 -9.04 -0.10
N THR A 120 -8.17 -7.78 -0.26
CA THR A 120 -8.53 -6.97 -1.43
C THR A 120 -7.27 -6.42 -2.05
N VAL A 121 -7.08 -6.64 -3.35
CA VAL A 121 -5.89 -6.23 -4.09
C VAL A 121 -6.29 -5.25 -5.18
N PHE A 122 -5.98 -3.98 -4.98
CA PHE A 122 -6.24 -2.95 -5.96
C PHE A 122 -5.31 -3.07 -7.17
N PRO A 123 -5.77 -2.69 -8.39
CA PRO A 123 -5.03 -2.95 -9.63
C PRO A 123 -3.69 -2.20 -9.72
N CYS A 124 -3.59 -1.01 -9.12
CA CYS A 124 -2.38 -0.18 -9.12
C CYS A 124 -1.59 -0.28 -7.80
N GLU A 125 -1.80 -1.32 -6.98
CA GLU A 125 -1.02 -1.57 -5.76
C GLU A 125 0.48 -1.79 -6.06
N VAL A 126 1.35 -1.32 -5.16
CA VAL A 126 2.80 -1.32 -5.34
C VAL A 126 3.52 -1.91 -4.10
N PRO A 127 4.07 -3.15 -4.19
CA PRO A 127 3.91 -4.14 -5.24
C PRO A 127 2.53 -4.83 -5.15
N ARG A 128 1.99 -5.23 -6.30
CA ARG A 128 0.73 -5.98 -6.31
C ARG A 128 0.97 -7.43 -5.87
N PRO A 129 0.42 -7.88 -4.74
CA PRO A 129 0.61 -9.24 -4.25
C PRO A 129 -0.17 -10.25 -5.10
N SER A 130 0.39 -11.44 -5.30
CA SER A 130 -0.34 -12.56 -5.88
C SER A 130 -1.05 -13.38 -4.80
N ARG A 131 -2.25 -13.90 -5.10
CA ARG A 131 -2.99 -14.78 -4.21
C ARG A 131 -2.14 -15.99 -3.78
N ARG A 132 -1.45 -16.63 -4.72
CA ARG A 132 -0.56 -17.76 -4.44
C ARG A 132 0.53 -17.43 -3.41
N LEU A 133 1.06 -16.20 -3.42
CA LEU A 133 2.05 -15.78 -2.44
C LEU A 133 1.40 -15.52 -1.08
N ALA A 134 0.22 -14.88 -1.08
CA ALA A 134 -0.53 -14.63 0.15
C ALA A 134 -0.95 -15.93 0.86
N GLU A 135 -1.38 -16.94 0.11
CA GLU A 135 -1.78 -18.28 0.62
C GLU A 135 -0.64 -19.02 1.36
N ARG A 136 0.62 -18.66 1.12
CA ARG A 136 1.74 -19.22 1.89
C ARG A 136 1.72 -18.80 3.36
N ARG A 137 1.21 -17.62 3.66
CA ARG A 137 1.15 -17.06 5.00
C ARG A 137 -0.26 -17.13 5.58
N PHE A 138 -1.28 -16.77 4.81
CA PHE A 138 -2.69 -16.77 5.21
C PHE A 138 -3.33 -18.08 4.77
N THR A 139 -3.35 -19.08 5.66
CA THR A 139 -3.81 -20.44 5.32
C THR A 139 -5.33 -20.58 5.21
N ASN A 140 -6.07 -19.53 5.58
CA ASN A 140 -7.53 -19.50 5.55
C ASN A 140 -8.05 -18.20 4.91
N ILE A 141 -7.74 -18.01 3.62
CA ILE A 141 -8.29 -16.90 2.84
C ILE A 141 -9.71 -17.25 2.40
N VAL A 142 -10.70 -16.62 3.05
CA VAL A 142 -12.14 -16.82 2.78
C VAL A 142 -12.73 -15.81 1.79
N TYR A 143 -12.00 -14.71 1.52
CA TYR A 143 -12.38 -13.69 0.55
C TYR A 143 -11.15 -13.18 -0.20
N TRP A 144 -11.29 -13.01 -1.51
CA TRP A 144 -10.27 -12.41 -2.36
C TRP A 144 -10.94 -11.49 -3.37
N GLY A 145 -10.84 -10.17 -3.14
CA GLY A 145 -11.38 -9.12 -4.01
C GLY A 145 -10.32 -8.53 -4.92
N GLU A 146 -10.67 -8.29 -6.17
CA GLU A 146 -9.83 -7.62 -7.17
C GLU A 146 -10.66 -6.52 -7.85
N PRO A 147 -10.81 -5.34 -7.23
CA PRO A 147 -11.56 -4.23 -7.81
C PRO A 147 -10.93 -3.73 -9.12
N GLU A 148 -11.74 -3.05 -9.94
CA GLU A 148 -11.31 -2.58 -11.26
C GLU A 148 -10.47 -1.29 -11.21
N ARG A 149 -10.56 -0.50 -10.12
CA ARG A 149 -9.90 0.80 -9.93
C ARG A 149 -9.34 0.91 -8.52
N GLY A 150 -8.27 1.70 -8.39
CA GLY A 150 -7.61 2.07 -7.16
C GLY A 150 -6.15 1.64 -7.10
N GLY A 151 -5.37 2.36 -6.31
CA GLY A 151 -3.96 2.12 -6.09
C GLY A 151 -3.65 1.76 -4.64
N HIS A 152 -2.47 2.18 -4.18
CA HIS A 152 -1.99 1.92 -2.83
C HIS A 152 -2.89 2.52 -1.75
N PHE A 153 -3.49 3.66 -2.04
CA PHE A 153 -4.40 4.36 -1.13
C PHE A 153 -5.86 4.03 -1.42
N GLY A 154 -6.17 2.77 -1.71
CA GLY A 154 -7.48 2.33 -2.19
C GLY A 154 -8.68 2.78 -1.35
N ALA A 155 -8.54 2.88 -0.01
CA ALA A 155 -9.58 3.41 0.86
C ALA A 155 -9.84 4.91 0.62
N TRP A 156 -8.81 5.65 0.23
CA TRP A 156 -8.87 7.08 -0.01
C TRP A 156 -9.29 7.41 -1.44
N GLU A 157 -8.75 6.66 -2.40
CA GLU A 157 -9.05 6.82 -3.83
C GLU A 157 -10.44 6.31 -4.23
N GLN A 158 -10.90 5.22 -3.59
CA GLN A 158 -12.13 4.49 -3.93
C GLN A 158 -12.92 4.13 -2.66
N PRO A 159 -13.38 5.12 -1.85
CA PRO A 159 -13.98 4.87 -0.53
C PRO A 159 -15.21 3.95 -0.57
N ASP A 160 -16.10 4.14 -1.53
CA ASP A 160 -17.30 3.32 -1.66
C ASP A 160 -16.96 1.87 -2.02
N ARG A 161 -15.99 1.69 -2.90
CA ARG A 161 -15.50 0.36 -3.27
C ARG A 161 -14.80 -0.30 -2.08
N PHE A 162 -13.96 0.41 -1.38
CA PHE A 162 -13.30 -0.09 -0.18
C PHE A 162 -14.31 -0.58 0.87
N VAL A 163 -15.35 0.19 1.14
CA VAL A 163 -16.43 -0.20 2.07
C VAL A 163 -17.14 -1.47 1.57
N THR A 164 -17.40 -1.57 0.27
CA THR A 164 -18.02 -2.75 -0.34
C THR A 164 -17.16 -3.99 -0.14
N GLU A 165 -15.87 -3.90 -0.40
CA GLU A 165 -14.90 -4.99 -0.23
C GLU A 165 -14.79 -5.43 1.24
N VAL A 166 -14.71 -4.47 2.17
CA VAL A 166 -14.66 -4.75 3.62
C VAL A 166 -15.93 -5.48 4.09
N ARG A 167 -17.11 -5.05 3.63
CA ARG A 167 -18.38 -5.72 3.97
C ARG A 167 -18.47 -7.14 3.40
N ALA A 168 -18.05 -7.34 2.15
CA ALA A 168 -18.01 -8.65 1.53
C ALA A 168 -17.06 -9.59 2.27
N ALA A 169 -15.86 -9.13 2.61
CA ALA A 169 -14.90 -9.87 3.40
C ALA A 169 -15.46 -10.23 4.79
N ALA A 170 -16.04 -9.27 5.50
CA ALA A 170 -16.64 -9.49 6.82
C ALA A 170 -17.80 -10.52 6.76
N THR A 171 -18.61 -10.49 5.71
CA THR A 171 -19.67 -11.49 5.50
C THR A 171 -19.09 -12.89 5.27
N ALA A 172 -18.04 -13.01 4.45
CA ALA A 172 -17.38 -14.28 4.19
C ALA A 172 -16.68 -14.89 5.42
N MET A 173 -16.32 -14.07 6.41
CA MET A 173 -15.69 -14.49 7.65
C MET A 173 -16.70 -15.02 8.69
N GLN A 174 -18.01 -14.81 8.49
CA GLN A 174 -19.02 -15.27 9.46
C GLN A 174 -19.14 -16.80 9.46
N PRO A 175 -19.23 -17.44 10.65
CA PRO A 175 -19.48 -18.88 10.74
C PRO A 175 -20.81 -19.25 10.06
N GLY A 176 -20.76 -20.14 9.07
CA GLY A 176 -21.95 -20.62 8.35
C GLY A 176 -22.21 -19.98 6.98
N SER A 177 -21.37 -19.05 6.51
CA SER A 177 -21.41 -18.58 5.12
C SER A 177 -20.80 -19.65 4.19
N THR A 178 -21.61 -20.66 3.83
CA THR A 178 -21.22 -21.63 2.79
C THR A 178 -21.13 -20.90 1.46
N GLN A 179 -19.97 -20.95 0.80
CA GLN A 179 -19.86 -20.46 -0.57
C GLN A 179 -20.84 -21.24 -1.45
N VAL A 180 -21.88 -20.56 -1.93
CA VAL A 180 -22.66 -21.05 -3.07
C VAL A 180 -21.76 -20.89 -4.28
N SER A 181 -21.10 -21.98 -4.68
CA SER A 181 -20.37 -22.08 -5.93
C SER A 181 -21.37 -21.94 -7.08
N GLY A 182 -21.31 -20.85 -7.79
CA GLY A 182 -21.95 -20.62 -9.10
C GLY A 182 -20.89 -20.67 -10.19
#